data_2acf6cd9ab135c1a134be8e94eb68876
#
_entry.id   2acf6cd9ab135c1a134be8e94eb68876
#
_cell.length_a   1.000
_cell.length_b   1.000
_cell.length_c   1.000
_cell.angle_alpha   90.00
_cell.angle_beta   90.00
_cell.angle_gamma   90.00
#
_symmetry.space_group_name_H-M   'P 1'
#
loop_
_entity.id
_entity.type
_entity.pdbx_description
1 polymer ?
#
loop_
_entity_poly.entity_id
_entity_poly.type
_entity_poly.pdbx_seq_one_letter_code
_entity_poly.pdbx_strand_id
1 'polypeptide(L)'
;MQLHGGNILGSDVGKAGATTFRAINPATDQPLDPQFHSATEQEAGRALELAEAAFPSYRSQPPEAIAEFLEAIAAGLEHLGNELISRAQAAGFLFSVL
;
A
#
# COMPACT_ATOMS: atom_id res chain seq x y z
N MET A 1 10.57 -5.21 5.86
CA MET A 1 9.52 -4.78 4.90
C MET A 1 10.03 -4.99 3.49
N GLN A 2 9.30 -5.73 2.69
CA GLN A 2 9.67 -5.95 1.29
C GLN A 2 8.62 -5.31 0.38
N LEU A 3 9.05 -4.33 -0.41
CA LEU A 3 8.22 -3.68 -1.41
C LEU A 3 8.30 -4.47 -2.73
N HIS A 4 7.17 -4.75 -3.34
CA HIS A 4 7.11 -5.56 -4.57
C HIS A 4 6.74 -4.77 -5.83
N GLY A 5 6.33 -3.52 -5.69
CA GLY A 5 5.99 -2.63 -6.81
C GLY A 5 4.72 -2.97 -7.59
N GLY A 6 3.99 -3.99 -7.18
CA GLY A 6 2.70 -4.36 -7.80
C GLY A 6 1.50 -3.73 -7.11
N ASN A 7 0.35 -3.79 -7.77
CA ASN A 7 -0.93 -3.32 -7.25
C ASN A 7 -1.61 -4.45 -6.46
N ILE A 8 -2.13 -4.13 -5.29
CA ILE A 8 -2.83 -5.11 -4.45
C ILE A 8 -4.28 -5.21 -4.92
N LEU A 9 -4.68 -6.41 -5.34
CA LEU A 9 -6.02 -6.72 -5.84
C LEU A 9 -6.59 -7.87 -5.00
N GLY A 10 -7.29 -7.54 -3.91
CA GLY A 10 -7.68 -8.54 -2.94
C GLY A 10 -6.46 -9.20 -2.29
N SER A 11 -6.28 -10.50 -2.46
CA SER A 11 -5.09 -11.24 -2.01
C SER A 11 -3.98 -11.36 -3.06
N ASP A 12 -4.23 -10.88 -4.27
CA ASP A 12 -3.30 -10.99 -5.40
C ASP A 12 -2.48 -9.71 -5.59
N VAL A 13 -1.37 -9.84 -6.32
CA VAL A 13 -0.51 -8.72 -6.69
C VAL A 13 -0.45 -8.63 -8.21
N GLY A 14 -0.99 -7.54 -8.78
CA GLY A 14 -0.98 -7.27 -10.20
C GLY A 14 0.24 -6.48 -10.64
N LYS A 15 0.87 -6.91 -11.74
CA LYS A 15 1.98 -6.22 -12.41
C LYS A 15 1.77 -6.19 -13.93
N ALA A 16 0.53 -6.12 -14.37
CA ALA A 16 0.19 -6.18 -15.80
C ALA A 16 0.48 -4.86 -16.53
N GLY A 17 0.56 -3.74 -15.83
CA GLY A 17 0.82 -2.45 -16.46
C GLY A 17 2.23 -2.36 -17.03
N ALA A 18 2.33 -1.93 -18.30
CA ALA A 18 3.60 -1.73 -18.98
C ALA A 18 4.30 -0.44 -18.53
N THR A 19 3.53 0.56 -18.13
CA THR A 19 4.06 1.82 -17.59
C THR A 19 4.54 1.62 -16.16
N THR A 20 5.77 2.02 -15.92
CA THR A 20 6.40 1.89 -14.60
C THR A 20 7.00 3.21 -14.15
N PHE A 21 7.19 3.34 -12.85
CA PHE A 21 7.80 4.52 -12.25
C PHE A 21 8.55 4.14 -10.98
N ARG A 22 9.42 5.03 -10.51
CA ARG A 22 10.15 4.88 -9.24
C ARG A 22 9.99 6.15 -8.41
N ALA A 23 9.99 6.00 -7.11
CA ALA A 23 10.15 7.14 -6.22
C ALA A 23 11.56 7.71 -6.37
N ILE A 24 11.70 9.01 -6.21
CA ILE A 24 12.99 9.71 -6.27
C ILE A 24 13.32 10.21 -4.88
N ASN A 25 14.54 9.95 -4.42
CA ASN A 25 15.03 10.56 -3.18
C ASN A 25 15.40 12.03 -3.47
N PRO A 26 14.68 13.00 -2.89
CA PRO A 26 14.91 14.41 -3.22
C PRO A 26 16.24 14.97 -2.70
N ALA A 27 16.85 14.31 -1.71
CA ALA A 27 18.15 14.72 -1.17
C ALA A 27 19.32 14.32 -2.08
N THR A 28 19.20 13.19 -2.78
CA THR A 28 20.26 12.63 -3.63
C THR A 28 19.95 12.67 -5.13
N ASP A 29 18.69 12.98 -5.49
CA ASP A 29 18.16 12.93 -6.85
C ASP A 29 18.30 11.54 -7.51
N GLN A 30 18.33 10.50 -6.68
CA GLN A 30 18.47 9.12 -7.16
C GLN A 30 17.15 8.37 -7.06
N PRO A 31 16.86 7.48 -8.04
CA PRO A 31 15.67 6.65 -7.98
C PRO A 31 15.79 5.60 -6.86
N LEU A 32 14.65 5.31 -6.24
CA LEU A 32 14.53 4.30 -5.20
C LEU A 32 13.89 3.03 -5.75
N ASP A 33 14.38 1.87 -5.30
CA ASP A 33 13.70 0.61 -5.55
C ASP A 33 12.46 0.48 -4.65
N PRO A 34 11.47 -0.30 -5.08
CA PRO A 34 11.37 -0.99 -6.35
C PRO A 34 10.80 -0.11 -7.46
N GLN A 35 10.74 -0.68 -8.66
CA GLN A 35 9.95 -0.15 -9.76
C GLN A 35 8.47 -0.47 -9.51
N PHE A 36 7.60 0.54 -9.63
CA PHE A 36 6.16 0.38 -9.46
C PHE A 36 5.47 0.29 -10.82
N HIS A 37 4.45 -0.55 -10.91
CA HIS A 37 3.63 -0.71 -12.12
C HIS A 37 2.37 0.13 -12.00
N SER A 38 2.09 0.96 -13.00
CA SER A 38 0.79 1.61 -13.12
C SER A 38 -0.29 0.56 -13.37
N ALA A 39 -1.44 0.71 -12.73
CA ALA A 39 -2.53 -0.22 -12.92
C ALA A 39 -3.10 -0.11 -14.35
N THR A 40 -3.52 -1.25 -14.90
CA THR A 40 -4.32 -1.27 -16.12
C THR A 40 -5.80 -0.98 -15.81
N GLU A 41 -6.59 -0.64 -16.82
CA GLU A 41 -8.04 -0.49 -16.65
C GLU A 41 -8.69 -1.79 -16.16
N GLN A 42 -8.19 -2.94 -16.60
CA GLN A 42 -8.67 -4.25 -16.15
C GLN A 42 -8.36 -4.47 -14.67
N GLU A 43 -7.16 -4.12 -14.21
CA GLU A 43 -6.79 -4.21 -12.79
C GLU A 43 -7.65 -3.28 -11.94
N ALA A 44 -7.87 -2.04 -12.37
CA ALA A 44 -8.74 -1.09 -11.67
C ALA A 44 -10.19 -1.60 -11.60
N GLY A 45 -10.73 -2.12 -12.70
CA GLY A 45 -12.05 -2.73 -12.73
C GLY A 45 -12.15 -3.93 -11.80
N ARG A 46 -11.14 -4.78 -11.79
CA ARG A 46 -11.10 -5.95 -10.88
C ARG A 46 -11.07 -5.53 -9.40
N ALA A 47 -10.33 -4.49 -9.06
CA ALA A 47 -10.29 -3.96 -7.70
C ALA A 47 -11.68 -3.49 -7.24
N LEU A 48 -12.43 -2.80 -8.11
CA LEU A 48 -13.79 -2.36 -7.82
C LEU A 48 -14.76 -3.53 -7.64
N GLU A 49 -14.68 -4.55 -8.51
CA GLU A 49 -15.49 -5.77 -8.38
C GLU A 49 -15.24 -6.49 -7.04
N LEU A 50 -13.97 -6.62 -6.66
CA LEU A 50 -13.60 -7.26 -5.39
C LEU A 50 -14.10 -6.45 -4.18
N ALA A 51 -14.01 -5.13 -4.24
CA ALA A 51 -14.51 -4.26 -3.19
C ALA A 51 -16.04 -4.36 -3.05
N GLU A 52 -16.76 -4.36 -4.15
CA GLU A 52 -18.22 -4.54 -4.17
C GLU A 52 -18.62 -5.91 -3.60
N ALA A 53 -17.93 -6.96 -4.01
CA ALA A 53 -18.20 -8.31 -3.53
C ALA A 53 -17.91 -8.48 -2.03
N ALA A 54 -16.92 -7.78 -1.48
CA ALA A 54 -16.55 -7.85 -0.06
C ALA A 54 -17.51 -7.05 0.84
N PHE A 55 -18.19 -6.05 0.31
CA PHE A 55 -18.99 -5.10 1.10
C PHE A 55 -20.10 -5.76 1.93
N PRO A 56 -20.95 -6.67 1.38
CA PRO A 56 -22.02 -7.28 2.17
C PRO A 56 -21.52 -8.01 3.41
N SER A 57 -20.44 -8.77 3.27
CA SER A 57 -19.82 -9.48 4.39
C SER A 57 -19.21 -8.52 5.42
N TYR A 58 -18.50 -7.51 4.96
CA TYR A 58 -17.87 -6.51 5.85
C TYR A 58 -18.93 -5.72 6.64
N ARG A 59 -19.97 -5.22 5.96
CA ARG A 59 -21.02 -4.42 6.62
C ARG A 59 -21.82 -5.20 7.66
N SER A 60 -21.87 -6.53 7.56
CA SER A 60 -22.60 -7.39 8.49
C SER A 60 -21.79 -7.76 9.73
N GLN A 61 -20.53 -7.39 9.80
CA GLN A 61 -19.68 -7.67 10.95
C GLN A 61 -20.14 -6.87 12.19
N PRO A 62 -20.05 -7.45 13.38
CA PRO A 62 -20.33 -6.72 14.62
C PRO A 62 -19.27 -5.61 14.83
N PRO A 63 -19.62 -4.53 15.56
CA PRO A 63 -18.67 -3.41 15.80
C PRO A 63 -17.35 -3.86 16.42
N GLU A 64 -17.36 -4.88 17.28
CA GLU A 64 -16.17 -5.44 17.91
C GLU A 64 -15.20 -6.03 16.88
N ALA A 65 -15.70 -6.74 15.86
CA ALA A 65 -14.88 -7.32 14.81
C ALA A 65 -14.24 -6.24 13.94
N ILE A 66 -14.96 -5.16 13.67
CA ILE A 66 -14.43 -4.01 12.93
C ILE A 66 -13.35 -3.30 13.75
N ALA A 67 -13.55 -3.13 15.06
CA ALA A 67 -12.57 -2.56 15.96
C ALA A 67 -11.28 -3.41 15.99
N GLU A 68 -11.39 -4.73 16.12
CA GLU A 68 -10.24 -5.63 16.05
C GLU A 68 -9.47 -5.55 14.74
N PHE A 69 -10.20 -5.41 13.64
CA PHE A 69 -9.59 -5.22 12.31
C PHE A 69 -8.77 -3.94 12.24
N LEU A 70 -9.32 -2.83 12.73
CA LEU A 70 -8.61 -1.54 12.75
C LEU A 70 -7.40 -1.58 13.69
N GLU A 71 -7.51 -2.22 14.85
CA GLU A 71 -6.40 -2.42 15.77
C GLU A 71 -5.29 -3.28 15.16
N ALA A 72 -5.65 -4.31 14.39
CA ALA A 72 -4.68 -5.13 13.67
C ALA A 72 -3.90 -4.32 12.62
N ILE A 73 -4.55 -3.39 11.92
CA ILE A 73 -3.89 -2.47 11.00
C ILE A 73 -2.89 -1.57 11.75
N ALA A 74 -3.31 -0.99 12.87
CA ALA A 74 -2.44 -0.15 13.70
C ALA A 74 -1.22 -0.93 14.21
N ALA A 75 -1.43 -2.13 14.72
CA ALA A 75 -0.34 -3.00 15.17
C ALA A 75 0.63 -3.36 14.04
N GLY A 76 0.12 -3.59 12.83
CA GLY A 76 0.94 -3.84 11.65
C GLY A 76 1.84 -2.65 11.29
N LEU A 77 1.31 -1.44 11.36
CA LEU A 77 2.10 -0.22 11.13
C LEU A 77 3.17 -0.02 12.19
N GLU A 78 2.85 -0.24 13.46
CA GLU A 78 3.83 -0.17 14.56
C GLU A 78 4.93 -1.22 14.40
N HIS A 79 4.57 -2.42 13.95
CA HIS A 79 5.54 -3.49 13.72
C HIS A 79 6.56 -3.14 12.61
N LEU A 80 6.14 -2.42 11.58
CA LEU A 80 7.05 -1.92 10.54
C LEU A 80 8.05 -0.90 11.11
N GLY A 81 7.61 -0.09 12.05
CA GLY A 81 8.47 0.80 12.85
C GLY A 81 9.43 1.64 12.01
N ASN A 82 10.72 1.53 12.32
CA ASN A 82 11.76 2.31 11.68
C ASN A 82 11.92 2.04 10.18
N GLU A 83 11.57 0.87 9.68
CA GLU A 83 11.61 0.58 8.24
C GLU A 83 10.64 1.48 7.47
N LEU A 84 9.42 1.64 7.99
CA LEU A 84 8.42 2.52 7.40
C LEU A 84 8.86 3.99 7.46
N ILE A 85 9.39 4.43 8.60
CA ILE A 85 9.89 5.80 8.79
C ILE A 85 11.05 6.10 7.85
N SER A 86 12.02 5.21 7.75
CA SER A 86 13.19 5.37 6.88
C SER A 86 12.78 5.42 5.41
N ARG A 87 11.83 4.61 5.00
CA ARG A 87 11.31 4.62 3.63
C ARG A 87 10.57 5.92 3.32
N ALA A 88 9.73 6.39 4.22
CA ALA A 88 9.01 7.66 4.06
C ALA A 88 9.99 8.82 3.95
N GLN A 89 11.03 8.86 4.78
CA GLN A 89 12.06 9.87 4.73
C GLN A 89 12.84 9.85 3.41
N ALA A 90 13.24 8.67 2.94
CA ALA A 90 13.94 8.52 1.67
C ALA A 90 13.10 8.97 0.48
N ALA A 91 11.79 8.77 0.53
CA ALA A 91 10.84 9.18 -0.51
C ALA A 91 10.43 10.68 -0.43
N GLY A 92 11.01 11.45 0.48
CA GLY A 92 10.84 12.91 0.55
C GLY A 92 9.83 13.42 1.57
N PHE A 93 9.35 12.58 2.47
CA PHE A 93 8.60 13.06 3.61
C PHE A 93 9.56 13.67 4.62
N LEU A 94 9.59 14.99 4.69
CA LEU A 94 10.32 15.70 5.71
C LEU A 94 9.55 15.57 7.03
N PHE A 95 9.97 14.63 7.85
CA PHE A 95 9.66 14.72 9.26
C PHE A 95 10.62 15.76 9.86
N SER A 96 10.13 16.96 10.02
CA SER A 96 10.73 17.89 10.96
C SER A 96 10.53 17.28 12.34
N VAL A 97 11.49 16.50 12.78
CA VAL A 97 11.56 16.08 14.17
C VAL A 97 12.13 17.25 14.93
N LEU A 98 11.25 17.99 15.53
CA LEU A 98 11.61 18.86 16.63
C LEU A 98 11.81 18.03 17.88
#